data_85382924ff27b89794d17844cc960111
#
_entry.id   85382924ff27b89794d17844cc960111
#
_cell.length_a   1.000
_cell.length_b   1.000
_cell.length_c   1.000
_cell.angle_alpha   90.00
_cell.angle_beta   90.00
_cell.angle_gamma   90.00
#
_symmetry.space_group_name_H-M   'P 1'
#
loop_
_entity.id
_entity.type
_entity.pdbx_description
1 polymer ?
#
loop_
_entity_poly.entity_id
_entity_poly.type
_entity_poly.pdbx_seq_one_letter_code
_entity_poly.pdbx_strand_id
1 'polypeptide(L)'
;MSGAILIVGAGPGIGLAAAERFGREGWTVVLAARSPRHLDPMVARLIGEGVDAHGIVLDATDPVAVQAGVRTADRLTGGLTTVLYNAAVVRQQDLFSMTDAEVSADVAVNITGGLNTIRAAESVFADRGGTILVTGGGLAVHPHASYASLGLGKAALRNLVEGLAPDLETRGIRIAVATVATLVAPDSPEATGVAETLWTLASDPSTGWERTYPLAA
;
A
#
# COMPACT_ATOMS: atom_id res chain seq x y z
N MET A 1 10.76 -5.77 18.19
CA MET A 1 11.07 -4.33 18.02
C MET A 1 9.77 -3.64 17.66
N SER A 2 9.38 -2.60 18.35
CA SER A 2 8.22 -1.78 17.97
C SER A 2 8.56 -1.05 16.68
N GLY A 3 7.79 -1.25 15.65
CA GLY A 3 7.90 -0.55 14.36
C GLY A 3 6.78 0.47 14.17
N ALA A 4 6.79 1.17 13.05
CA ALA A 4 5.72 2.06 12.65
C ALA A 4 5.43 1.90 11.15
N ILE A 5 4.14 1.87 10.79
CA ILE A 5 3.69 1.76 9.41
C ILE A 5 2.80 2.93 9.01
N LEU A 6 3.05 3.48 7.82
CA LEU A 6 2.10 4.35 7.12
C LEU A 6 1.40 3.56 6.02
N ILE A 7 0.06 3.57 6.00
CA ILE A 7 -0.76 2.93 4.97
C ILE A 7 -1.41 4.01 4.11
N VAL A 8 -0.88 4.22 2.91
CA VAL A 8 -1.44 5.16 1.91
C VAL A 8 -2.50 4.46 1.08
N GLY A 9 -3.72 4.98 1.13
CA GLY A 9 -4.90 4.34 0.55
C GLY A 9 -5.58 3.38 1.56
N ALA A 10 -5.69 3.84 2.79
CA ALA A 10 -6.45 3.13 3.82
C ALA A 10 -7.92 3.01 3.40
N GLY A 11 -8.43 1.79 3.46
CA GLY A 11 -9.81 1.44 3.16
C GLY A 11 -10.25 0.24 4.01
N PRO A 12 -11.55 -0.09 4.06
CA PRO A 12 -12.11 -1.08 4.98
C PRO A 12 -11.71 -2.53 4.67
N GLY A 13 -11.13 -2.81 3.49
CA GLY A 13 -10.61 -4.13 3.12
C GLY A 13 -9.15 -4.30 3.55
N ILE A 14 -8.25 -4.49 2.57
CA ILE A 14 -6.82 -4.76 2.79
C ILE A 14 -6.16 -3.73 3.71
N GLY A 15 -6.48 -2.42 3.53
CA GLY A 15 -5.84 -1.37 4.32
C GLY A 15 -6.12 -1.49 5.82
N LEU A 16 -7.38 -1.73 6.22
CA LEU A 16 -7.74 -1.91 7.62
C LEU A 16 -7.21 -3.24 8.17
N ALA A 17 -7.33 -4.33 7.42
CA ALA A 17 -6.79 -5.63 7.84
C ALA A 17 -5.26 -5.59 8.06
N ALA A 18 -4.52 -4.88 7.18
CA ALA A 18 -3.09 -4.64 7.39
C ALA A 18 -2.83 -3.82 8.66
N ALA A 19 -3.60 -2.74 8.88
CA ALA A 19 -3.50 -1.92 10.09
C ALA A 19 -3.69 -2.74 11.37
N GLU A 20 -4.72 -3.57 11.41
CA GLU A 20 -5.00 -4.47 12.53
C GLU A 20 -3.87 -5.51 12.71
N ARG A 21 -3.35 -6.05 11.61
CA ARG A 21 -2.27 -7.05 11.65
C ARG A 21 -1.00 -6.47 12.25
N PHE A 22 -0.56 -5.30 11.77
CA PHE A 22 0.62 -4.61 12.27
C PHE A 22 0.40 -4.11 13.71
N GLY A 23 -0.79 -3.59 14.02
CA GLY A 23 -1.16 -3.13 15.36
C GLY A 23 -1.10 -4.23 16.41
N ARG A 24 -1.53 -5.47 16.07
CA ARG A 24 -1.42 -6.64 16.96
C ARG A 24 0.01 -7.00 17.34
N GLU A 25 0.99 -6.63 16.52
CA GLU A 25 2.41 -6.79 16.82
C GLU A 25 3.00 -5.60 17.62
N GLY A 26 2.14 -4.68 18.08
CA GLY A 26 2.54 -3.51 18.86
C GLY A 26 3.19 -2.40 18.03
N TRP A 27 2.88 -2.35 16.72
CA TRP A 27 3.36 -1.25 15.87
C TRP A 27 2.42 -0.04 15.96
N THR A 28 3.00 1.16 15.88
CA THR A 28 2.22 2.38 15.63
C THR A 28 1.74 2.38 14.19
N VAL A 29 0.44 2.65 13.99
CA VAL A 29 -0.20 2.61 12.69
C VAL A 29 -0.66 4.01 12.28
N VAL A 30 -0.24 4.47 11.11
CA VAL A 30 -0.74 5.71 10.50
C VAL A 30 -1.55 5.36 9.27
N LEU A 31 -2.83 5.71 9.26
CA LEU A 31 -3.73 5.55 8.13
C LEU A 31 -3.77 6.83 7.32
N ALA A 32 -3.65 6.74 5.99
CA ALA A 32 -3.80 7.87 5.10
C ALA A 32 -4.85 7.60 4.03
N ALA A 33 -5.84 8.50 3.91
CA ALA A 33 -6.91 8.45 2.92
C ALA A 33 -7.39 9.85 2.55
N ARG A 34 -8.10 9.98 1.42
CA ARG A 34 -8.58 11.28 0.90
C ARG A 34 -9.69 11.91 1.73
N SER A 35 -10.45 11.10 2.45
CA SER A 35 -11.67 11.54 3.15
C SER A 35 -11.59 11.25 4.64
N PRO A 36 -11.67 12.29 5.50
CA PRO A 36 -11.76 12.08 6.95
C PRO A 36 -12.98 11.23 7.33
N ARG A 37 -14.09 11.38 6.61
CA ARG A 37 -15.32 10.61 6.87
C ARG A 37 -15.10 9.08 6.82
N HIS A 38 -14.18 8.61 5.97
CA HIS A 38 -13.83 7.20 5.89
C HIS A 38 -12.65 6.84 6.82
N LEU A 39 -11.77 7.80 7.08
CA LEU A 39 -10.56 7.60 7.87
C LEU A 39 -10.86 7.53 9.37
N ASP A 40 -11.64 8.48 9.89
CA ASP A 40 -11.88 8.63 11.34
C ASP A 40 -12.50 7.37 11.98
N PRO A 41 -13.49 6.68 11.37
CA PRO A 41 -14.03 5.44 11.94
C PRO A 41 -13.00 4.30 12.02
N MET A 42 -12.09 4.19 11.02
CA MET A 42 -11.04 3.16 11.04
C MET A 42 -10.01 3.43 12.13
N VAL A 43 -9.59 4.69 12.29
CA VAL A 43 -8.70 5.10 13.38
C VAL A 43 -9.34 4.84 14.74
N ALA A 44 -10.61 5.22 14.91
CA ALA A 44 -11.34 4.99 16.16
C ALA A 44 -11.48 3.50 16.48
N ARG A 45 -11.72 2.64 15.48
CA ARG A 45 -11.74 1.18 15.64
C ARG A 45 -10.41 0.65 16.16
N LEU A 46 -9.30 1.02 15.52
CA LEU A 46 -7.95 0.58 15.92
C LEU A 46 -7.61 1.04 17.35
N ILE A 47 -7.92 2.29 17.70
CA ILE A 47 -7.73 2.80 19.08
C ILE A 47 -8.59 2.00 20.07
N GLY A 48 -9.84 1.68 19.72
CA GLY A 48 -10.73 0.85 20.54
C GLY A 48 -10.20 -0.58 20.75
N GLU A 49 -9.38 -1.08 19.85
CA GLU A 49 -8.68 -2.37 19.91
C GLU A 49 -7.31 -2.27 20.60
N GLY A 50 -6.93 -1.08 21.11
CA GLY A 50 -5.68 -0.86 21.83
C GLY A 50 -4.46 -0.60 20.94
N VAL A 51 -4.67 -0.33 19.65
CA VAL A 51 -3.61 0.02 18.72
C VAL A 51 -3.30 1.51 18.82
N ASP A 52 -2.03 1.88 18.87
CA ASP A 52 -1.58 3.28 18.71
C ASP A 52 -1.76 3.68 17.23
N ALA A 53 -2.86 4.38 16.93
CA ALA A 53 -3.29 4.66 15.58
C ALA A 53 -3.56 6.15 15.34
N HIS A 54 -3.14 6.65 14.16
CA HIS A 54 -3.29 8.03 13.73
C HIS A 54 -3.89 8.11 12.32
N GLY A 55 -4.52 9.24 12.00
CA GLY A 55 -5.08 9.51 10.67
C GLY A 55 -4.44 10.72 10.01
N ILE A 56 -4.16 10.63 8.70
CA ILE A 56 -3.68 11.74 7.86
C ILE A 56 -4.57 11.84 6.62
N VAL A 57 -5.18 13.01 6.41
CA VAL A 57 -5.91 13.26 5.16
C VAL A 57 -4.90 13.52 4.05
N LEU A 58 -4.95 12.68 2.99
CA LEU A 58 -3.95 12.65 1.94
C LEU A 58 -4.56 12.21 0.60
N ASP A 59 -4.31 12.95 -0.46
CA ASP A 59 -4.53 12.47 -1.83
C ASP A 59 -3.19 11.93 -2.40
N ALA A 60 -3.16 10.65 -2.71
CA ALA A 60 -1.98 9.99 -3.24
C ALA A 60 -1.57 10.51 -4.63
N THR A 61 -2.47 11.16 -5.36
CA THR A 61 -2.19 11.74 -6.68
C THR A 61 -1.44 13.08 -6.60
N ASP A 62 -1.45 13.73 -5.44
CA ASP A 62 -0.71 14.98 -5.19
C ASP A 62 0.68 14.67 -4.58
N PRO A 63 1.78 14.85 -5.33
CA PRO A 63 3.13 14.53 -4.86
C PRO A 63 3.57 15.39 -3.66
N VAL A 64 3.07 16.63 -3.55
CA VAL A 64 3.42 17.54 -2.43
C VAL A 64 2.71 17.07 -1.16
N ALA A 65 1.42 16.74 -1.27
CA ALA A 65 0.65 16.19 -0.16
C ALA A 65 1.23 14.84 0.32
N VAL A 66 1.62 13.95 -0.61
CA VAL A 66 2.25 12.66 -0.27
C VAL A 66 3.56 12.88 0.49
N GLN A 67 4.44 13.74 0.00
CA GLN A 67 5.71 13.99 0.68
C GLN A 67 5.51 14.61 2.07
N ALA A 68 4.58 15.57 2.21
CA ALA A 68 4.24 16.15 3.50
C ALA A 68 3.63 15.12 4.46
N GLY A 69 2.75 14.26 3.96
CA GLY A 69 2.09 13.19 4.72
C GLY A 69 3.07 12.15 5.24
N VAL A 70 3.98 11.66 4.40
CA VAL A 70 5.02 10.69 4.82
C VAL A 70 5.93 11.28 5.90
N ARG A 71 6.39 12.53 5.74
CA ARG A 71 7.19 13.22 6.77
C ARG A 71 6.40 13.48 8.06
N THR A 72 5.10 13.74 7.96
CA THR A 72 4.25 13.91 9.14
C THR A 72 4.08 12.61 9.89
N ALA A 73 3.83 11.49 9.17
CA ALA A 73 3.76 10.16 9.76
C ALA A 73 5.09 9.78 10.45
N ASP A 74 6.21 10.08 9.81
CA ASP A 74 7.54 9.86 10.36
C ASP A 74 7.77 10.59 11.70
N ARG A 75 7.37 11.86 11.77
CA ARG A 75 7.46 12.63 13.02
C ARG A 75 6.50 12.14 14.10
N LEU A 76 5.26 11.80 13.73
CA LEU A 76 4.25 11.32 14.67
C LEU A 76 4.66 10.01 15.36
N THR A 77 5.33 9.15 14.63
CA THR A 77 5.73 7.82 15.11
C THR A 77 7.13 7.80 15.74
N GLY A 78 7.87 8.91 15.69
CA GLY A 78 9.28 8.94 16.08
C GLY A 78 10.20 8.17 15.14
N GLY A 79 9.73 7.82 13.95
CA GLY A 79 10.47 7.14 12.89
C GLY A 79 9.67 6.01 12.23
N LEU A 80 9.25 6.22 10.99
CA LEU A 80 8.63 5.18 10.17
C LEU A 80 9.64 4.06 9.87
N THR A 81 9.18 2.82 9.93
CA THR A 81 9.94 1.64 9.49
C THR A 81 9.35 1.03 8.23
N THR A 82 8.06 1.30 7.96
CA THR A 82 7.37 0.75 6.78
C THR A 82 6.40 1.76 6.18
N VAL A 83 6.32 1.81 4.86
CA VAL A 83 5.28 2.52 4.11
C VAL A 83 4.61 1.55 3.14
N LEU A 84 3.29 1.44 3.22
CA LEU A 84 2.48 0.63 2.31
C LEU A 84 1.69 1.52 1.35
N TYR A 85 1.85 1.31 0.04
CA TYR A 85 0.94 1.82 -0.97
C TYR A 85 -0.15 0.80 -1.29
N ASN A 86 -1.40 1.13 -0.94
CA ASN A 86 -2.56 0.26 -1.08
C ASN A 86 -3.70 0.88 -1.91
N ALA A 87 -3.61 2.18 -2.27
CA ALA A 87 -4.66 2.83 -3.02
C ALA A 87 -4.83 2.23 -4.42
N ALA A 88 -6.09 2.05 -4.83
CA ALA A 88 -6.44 1.62 -6.16
C ALA A 88 -7.84 2.12 -6.57
N VAL A 89 -8.01 2.41 -7.85
CA VAL A 89 -9.32 2.47 -8.49
C VAL A 89 -9.59 1.10 -9.11
N VAL A 90 -10.60 0.41 -8.60
CA VAL A 90 -11.06 -0.87 -9.13
C VAL A 90 -12.26 -0.59 -10.03
N ARG A 91 -12.00 -0.48 -11.33
CA ARG A 91 -13.01 -0.22 -12.34
C ARG A 91 -13.20 -1.46 -13.20
N GLN A 92 -14.45 -1.92 -13.27
CA GLN A 92 -14.85 -2.95 -14.22
C GLN A 92 -15.54 -2.27 -15.41
N GLN A 93 -14.76 -1.96 -16.43
CA GLN A 93 -15.24 -1.26 -17.63
C GLN A 93 -14.35 -1.62 -18.82
N ASP A 94 -14.96 -1.70 -20.00
CA ASP A 94 -14.22 -1.81 -21.26
C ASP A 94 -13.42 -0.53 -21.54
N LEU A 95 -12.17 -0.68 -21.93
CA LEU A 95 -11.27 0.45 -22.18
C LEU A 95 -11.80 1.45 -23.22
N PHE A 96 -12.44 0.93 -24.27
CA PHE A 96 -12.94 1.76 -25.37
C PHE A 96 -14.21 2.52 -25.01
N SER A 97 -14.88 2.16 -23.92
CA SER A 97 -16.02 2.89 -23.35
C SER A 97 -15.64 3.89 -22.25
N MET A 98 -14.36 3.90 -21.82
CA MET A 98 -13.88 4.87 -20.84
C MET A 98 -13.72 6.25 -21.46
N THR A 99 -14.06 7.27 -20.68
CA THR A 99 -13.71 8.65 -21.01
C THR A 99 -12.25 8.95 -20.70
N ASP A 100 -11.66 9.95 -21.36
CA ASP A 100 -10.28 10.40 -21.09
C ASP A 100 -10.08 10.80 -19.60
N ALA A 101 -11.11 11.37 -18.99
CA ALA A 101 -11.08 11.74 -17.58
C ALA A 101 -11.00 10.51 -16.65
N GLU A 102 -11.75 9.44 -16.97
CA GLU A 102 -11.71 8.18 -16.23
C GLU A 102 -10.34 7.48 -16.38
N VAL A 103 -9.81 7.42 -17.60
CA VAL A 103 -8.47 6.87 -17.86
C VAL A 103 -7.43 7.65 -17.06
N SER A 104 -7.47 8.98 -17.13
CA SER A 104 -6.53 9.85 -16.41
C SER A 104 -6.62 9.67 -14.89
N ALA A 105 -7.83 9.58 -14.34
CA ALA A 105 -8.05 9.36 -12.92
C ALA A 105 -7.55 7.98 -12.45
N ASP A 106 -7.78 6.94 -13.24
CA ASP A 106 -7.31 5.59 -12.93
C ASP A 106 -5.79 5.51 -12.97
N VAL A 107 -5.14 6.10 -13.97
CA VAL A 107 -3.67 6.18 -14.08
C VAL A 107 -3.08 6.99 -12.93
N ALA A 108 -3.71 8.13 -12.57
CA ALA A 108 -3.26 8.97 -11.47
C ALA A 108 -3.21 8.19 -10.14
N VAL A 109 -4.24 7.40 -9.83
CA VAL A 109 -4.26 6.58 -8.61
C VAL A 109 -3.43 5.31 -8.80
N ASN A 110 -3.71 4.50 -9.83
CA ASN A 110 -3.14 3.16 -9.94
C ASN A 110 -1.63 3.13 -10.27
N ILE A 111 -1.07 4.24 -10.78
CA ILE A 111 0.36 4.36 -11.13
C ILE A 111 1.01 5.52 -10.40
N THR A 112 0.60 6.77 -10.68
CA THR A 112 1.29 7.97 -10.20
C THR A 112 1.30 8.06 -8.68
N GLY A 113 0.19 7.70 -8.02
CA GLY A 113 0.13 7.66 -6.55
C GLY A 113 1.14 6.69 -5.93
N GLY A 114 1.37 5.54 -6.58
CA GLY A 114 2.41 4.59 -6.18
C GLY A 114 3.81 5.17 -6.33
N LEU A 115 4.10 5.80 -7.47
CA LEU A 115 5.37 6.49 -7.71
C LEU A 115 5.63 7.59 -6.68
N ASN A 116 4.64 8.43 -6.38
CA ASN A 116 4.74 9.50 -5.39
C ASN A 116 5.06 8.92 -4.01
N THR A 117 4.37 7.84 -3.62
CA THR A 117 4.54 7.19 -2.31
C THR A 117 5.91 6.55 -2.18
N ILE A 118 6.38 5.81 -3.19
CA ILE A 118 7.71 5.18 -3.20
C ILE A 118 8.81 6.24 -3.08
N ARG A 119 8.73 7.32 -3.86
CA ARG A 119 9.72 8.44 -3.80
C ARG A 119 9.73 9.13 -2.44
N ALA A 120 8.56 9.37 -1.85
CA ALA A 120 8.47 10.00 -0.54
C ALA A 120 9.00 9.09 0.58
N ALA A 121 8.70 7.79 0.52
CA ALA A 121 9.22 6.80 1.47
C ALA A 121 10.74 6.66 1.37
N GLU A 122 11.27 6.56 0.15
CA GLU A 122 12.72 6.51 -0.10
C GLU A 122 13.43 7.70 0.54
N SER A 123 12.91 8.93 0.39
CA SER A 123 13.53 10.14 0.95
C SER A 123 13.58 10.14 2.49
N VAL A 124 12.72 9.39 3.16
CA VAL A 124 12.70 9.25 4.62
C VAL A 124 13.60 8.10 5.08
N PHE A 125 13.76 7.06 4.26
CA PHE A 125 14.55 5.87 4.56
C PHE A 125 16.02 5.97 4.14
N ALA A 126 16.41 7.00 3.37
CA ALA A 126 17.72 7.10 2.74
C ALA A 126 18.91 6.92 3.70
N ASP A 127 18.81 7.43 4.93
CA ASP A 127 19.91 7.42 5.90
C ASP A 127 19.77 6.31 6.96
N ARG A 128 18.64 5.60 7.03
CA ARG A 128 18.38 4.66 8.13
C ARG A 128 17.81 3.31 7.68
N GLY A 129 17.49 3.18 6.40
CA GLY A 129 16.79 2.02 5.86
C GLY A 129 15.30 2.01 6.19
N GLY A 130 14.61 1.01 5.69
CA GLY A 130 13.17 0.82 5.88
C GLY A 130 12.55 -0.10 4.84
N THR A 131 11.23 -0.30 4.93
CA THR A 131 10.52 -1.19 4.02
C THR A 131 9.42 -0.44 3.27
N ILE A 132 9.38 -0.58 1.96
CA ILE A 132 8.31 -0.08 1.08
C ILE A 132 7.51 -1.28 0.60
N LEU A 133 6.21 -1.28 0.88
CA LEU A 133 5.28 -2.32 0.45
C LEU A 133 4.31 -1.77 -0.58
N VAL A 134 3.94 -2.60 -1.54
CA VAL A 134 2.93 -2.27 -2.56
C VAL A 134 1.88 -3.37 -2.61
N THR A 135 0.61 -3.01 -2.61
CA THR A 135 -0.47 -3.94 -2.90
C THR A 135 -0.57 -4.11 -4.42
N GLY A 136 0.02 -5.17 -4.92
CA GLY A 136 -0.09 -5.62 -6.30
C GLY A 136 -1.43 -6.27 -6.62
N GLY A 137 -1.47 -7.02 -7.71
CA GLY A 137 -2.69 -7.76 -8.08
C GLY A 137 -2.42 -8.75 -9.21
N GLY A 138 -3.14 -9.87 -9.21
CA GLY A 138 -3.03 -10.92 -10.22
C GLY A 138 -3.24 -10.45 -11.66
N LEU A 139 -3.94 -9.33 -11.84
CA LEU A 139 -4.10 -8.68 -13.16
C LEU A 139 -2.77 -8.16 -13.75
N ALA A 140 -1.70 -8.05 -12.97
CA ALA A 140 -0.36 -7.75 -13.48
C ALA A 140 0.22 -8.90 -14.31
N VAL A 141 -0.17 -10.13 -14.02
CA VAL A 141 0.34 -11.37 -14.63
C VAL A 141 -0.72 -12.04 -15.52
N HIS A 142 -1.98 -11.92 -15.12
CA HIS A 142 -3.14 -12.46 -15.84
C HIS A 142 -4.11 -11.33 -16.18
N PRO A 143 -3.84 -10.54 -17.25
CA PRO A 143 -4.64 -9.38 -17.61
C PRO A 143 -6.05 -9.77 -18.05
N HIS A 144 -7.02 -8.86 -17.81
CA HIS A 144 -8.41 -9.06 -18.21
C HIS A 144 -8.96 -7.79 -18.82
N ALA A 145 -9.61 -7.89 -19.99
CA ALA A 145 -10.10 -6.74 -20.77
C ALA A 145 -11.03 -5.82 -19.97
N SER A 146 -11.94 -6.39 -19.16
CA SER A 146 -12.88 -5.61 -18.33
C SER A 146 -12.21 -4.87 -17.15
N TYR A 147 -10.94 -5.06 -16.91
CA TYR A 147 -10.15 -4.41 -15.85
C TYR A 147 -8.85 -3.83 -16.42
N ALA A 148 -8.86 -3.38 -17.67
CA ALA A 148 -7.67 -2.97 -18.38
C ALA A 148 -6.88 -1.87 -17.67
N SER A 149 -7.54 -0.81 -17.17
CA SER A 149 -6.89 0.29 -16.44
C SER A 149 -6.28 -0.16 -15.11
N LEU A 150 -6.97 -1.05 -14.37
CA LEU A 150 -6.44 -1.62 -13.14
C LEU A 150 -5.27 -2.55 -13.43
N GLY A 151 -5.39 -3.44 -14.43
CA GLY A 151 -4.34 -4.35 -14.86
C GLY A 151 -3.07 -3.62 -15.26
N LEU A 152 -3.21 -2.55 -16.05
CA LEU A 152 -2.11 -1.66 -16.42
C LEU A 152 -1.40 -1.12 -15.16
N GLY A 153 -2.17 -0.60 -14.19
CA GLY A 153 -1.60 -0.06 -12.95
C GLY A 153 -0.86 -1.11 -12.12
N LYS A 154 -1.46 -2.31 -11.99
CA LYS A 154 -0.83 -3.41 -11.24
C LYS A 154 0.44 -3.91 -11.93
N ALA A 155 0.45 -4.00 -13.27
CA ALA A 155 1.63 -4.37 -14.05
C ALA A 155 2.74 -3.30 -13.94
N ALA A 156 2.40 -2.02 -14.03
CA ALA A 156 3.34 -0.92 -13.91
C ALA A 156 4.03 -0.91 -12.54
N LEU A 157 3.27 -1.02 -11.45
CA LEU A 157 3.84 -1.03 -10.10
C LEU A 157 4.65 -2.30 -9.82
N ARG A 158 4.22 -3.47 -10.31
CA ARG A 158 4.97 -4.71 -10.18
C ARG A 158 6.33 -4.61 -10.88
N ASN A 159 6.35 -4.12 -12.14
CA ASN A 159 7.59 -3.89 -12.90
C ASN A 159 8.53 -2.91 -12.19
N LEU A 160 7.97 -1.82 -11.64
CA LEU A 160 8.73 -0.83 -10.89
C LEU A 160 9.38 -1.43 -9.64
N VAL A 161 8.63 -2.20 -8.85
CA VAL A 161 9.15 -2.87 -7.64
C VAL A 161 10.27 -3.84 -7.99
N GLU A 162 10.07 -4.69 -9.00
CA GLU A 162 11.08 -5.64 -9.49
C GLU A 162 12.37 -4.93 -9.91
N GLY A 163 12.24 -3.83 -10.67
CA GLY A 163 13.39 -3.08 -11.16
C GLY A 163 14.14 -2.31 -10.09
N LEU A 164 13.44 -1.80 -9.05
CA LEU A 164 14.04 -1.02 -7.98
C LEU A 164 14.62 -1.87 -6.84
N ALA A 165 14.14 -3.10 -6.66
CA ALA A 165 14.50 -3.91 -5.50
C ALA A 165 16.01 -4.12 -5.33
N PRO A 166 16.81 -4.47 -6.35
CA PRO A 166 18.24 -4.67 -6.18
C PRO A 166 19.00 -3.40 -5.80
N ASP A 167 18.63 -2.25 -6.38
CA ASP A 167 19.31 -0.97 -6.11
C ASP A 167 18.99 -0.47 -4.71
N LEU A 168 17.72 -0.49 -4.30
CA LEU A 168 17.29 -0.05 -2.97
C LEU A 168 17.87 -0.94 -1.86
N GLU A 169 18.02 -2.24 -2.10
CA GLU A 169 18.63 -3.17 -1.14
C GLU A 169 20.08 -2.76 -0.81
N THR A 170 20.86 -2.30 -1.78
CA THR A 170 22.22 -1.80 -1.53
C THR A 170 22.26 -0.59 -0.62
N ARG A 171 21.14 0.11 -0.48
CA ARG A 171 20.94 1.31 0.35
C ARG A 171 20.21 0.99 1.66
N GLY A 172 20.04 -0.29 2.00
CA GLY A 172 19.33 -0.73 3.19
C GLY A 172 17.81 -0.50 3.14
N ILE A 173 17.26 -0.21 1.96
CA ILE A 173 15.81 -0.03 1.76
C ILE A 173 15.26 -1.26 1.05
N ARG A 174 14.31 -1.90 1.68
CA ARG A 174 13.59 -2.99 1.06
C ARG A 174 12.35 -2.48 0.33
N ILE A 175 12.10 -2.97 -0.88
CA ILE A 175 10.83 -2.77 -1.58
C ILE A 175 10.23 -4.12 -1.99
N ALA A 176 8.93 -4.31 -1.74
CA ALA A 176 8.27 -5.57 -2.06
C ALA A 176 6.79 -5.38 -2.43
N VAL A 177 6.26 -6.34 -3.19
CA VAL A 177 4.86 -6.35 -3.63
C VAL A 177 4.12 -7.59 -3.15
N ALA A 178 2.93 -7.39 -2.55
CA ALA A 178 1.96 -8.46 -2.31
C ALA A 178 1.04 -8.56 -3.52
N THR A 179 1.22 -9.57 -4.36
CA THR A 179 0.38 -9.81 -5.54
C THR A 179 -0.90 -10.53 -5.14
N VAL A 180 -2.00 -9.79 -5.07
CA VAL A 180 -3.32 -10.29 -4.66
C VAL A 180 -4.04 -10.89 -5.87
N ALA A 181 -4.17 -12.21 -5.90
CA ALA A 181 -4.76 -12.98 -7.01
C ALA A 181 -6.20 -13.46 -6.71
N THR A 182 -6.92 -12.72 -5.88
CA THR A 182 -8.32 -12.99 -5.53
C THR A 182 -9.09 -11.69 -5.30
N LEU A 183 -10.42 -11.79 -5.22
CA LEU A 183 -11.26 -10.69 -4.78
C LEU A 183 -11.20 -10.58 -3.25
N VAL A 184 -11.13 -9.36 -2.74
CA VAL A 184 -11.01 -9.08 -1.31
C VAL A 184 -12.17 -8.18 -0.87
N ALA A 185 -13.03 -8.71 -0.03
CA ALA A 185 -14.08 -7.93 0.63
C ALA A 185 -13.60 -7.41 2.01
N PRO A 186 -14.21 -6.33 2.54
CA PRO A 186 -14.00 -5.94 3.92
C PRO A 186 -14.29 -7.08 4.90
N ASP A 187 -13.51 -7.16 5.97
CA ASP A 187 -13.62 -8.16 7.06
C ASP A 187 -13.62 -9.63 6.59
N SER A 188 -13.06 -9.91 5.40
CA SER A 188 -13.01 -11.25 4.81
C SER A 188 -11.74 -12.02 5.22
N PRO A 189 -11.77 -13.37 5.14
CA PRO A 189 -10.56 -14.19 5.28
C PRO A 189 -9.46 -13.81 4.30
N GLU A 190 -9.85 -13.37 3.08
CA GLU A 190 -8.90 -12.91 2.06
C GLU A 190 -8.19 -11.63 2.50
N ALA A 191 -8.90 -10.67 3.11
CA ALA A 191 -8.31 -9.45 3.66
C ALA A 191 -7.27 -9.80 4.74
N THR A 192 -7.61 -10.72 5.63
CA THR A 192 -6.70 -11.24 6.66
C THR A 192 -5.49 -11.92 6.04
N GLY A 193 -5.68 -12.77 5.03
CA GLY A 193 -4.58 -13.49 4.36
C GLY A 193 -3.62 -12.55 3.61
N VAL A 194 -4.16 -11.49 2.98
CA VAL A 194 -3.32 -10.43 2.37
C VAL A 194 -2.56 -9.67 3.44
N ALA A 195 -3.17 -9.35 4.58
CA ALA A 195 -2.51 -8.68 5.69
C ALA A 195 -1.35 -9.51 6.26
N GLU A 196 -1.52 -10.84 6.41
CA GLU A 196 -0.43 -11.75 6.79
C GLU A 196 0.69 -11.78 5.74
N THR A 197 0.34 -11.73 4.46
CA THR A 197 1.34 -11.66 3.38
C THR A 197 2.15 -10.37 3.45
N LEU A 198 1.49 -9.24 3.68
CA LEU A 198 2.15 -7.93 3.87
C LEU A 198 3.04 -7.92 5.11
N TRP A 199 2.56 -8.49 6.22
CA TRP A 199 3.36 -8.66 7.43
C TRP A 199 4.60 -9.51 7.19
N THR A 200 4.46 -10.64 6.53
CA THR A 200 5.58 -11.53 6.18
C THR A 200 6.61 -10.78 5.32
N LEU A 201 6.16 -10.03 4.31
CA LEU A 201 7.03 -9.20 3.49
C LEU A 201 7.75 -8.11 4.28
N ALA A 202 7.14 -7.55 5.33
CA ALA A 202 7.76 -6.53 6.17
C ALA A 202 8.75 -7.12 7.18
N SER A 203 8.45 -8.29 7.74
CA SER A 203 9.17 -8.84 8.89
C SER A 203 10.24 -9.87 8.54
N ASP A 204 10.14 -10.51 7.36
CA ASP A 204 11.09 -11.53 6.90
C ASP A 204 11.80 -11.09 5.60
N PRO A 205 13.06 -10.61 5.68
CA PRO A 205 13.82 -10.19 4.52
C PRO A 205 14.16 -11.33 3.54
N SER A 206 14.01 -12.59 3.95
CA SER A 206 14.30 -13.74 3.07
C SER A 206 13.21 -13.98 2.01
N THR A 207 12.07 -13.30 2.10
CA THR A 207 10.89 -13.54 1.22
C THR A 207 11.01 -12.98 -0.19
N GLY A 208 12.10 -12.32 -0.55
CA GLY A 208 12.27 -11.68 -1.86
C GLY A 208 11.39 -10.43 -2.03
N TRP A 209 11.29 -9.94 -3.27
CA TRP A 209 10.57 -8.71 -3.61
C TRP A 209 9.08 -8.94 -3.93
N GLU A 210 8.63 -10.18 -4.14
CA GLU A 210 7.22 -10.50 -4.44
C GLU A 210 6.72 -11.71 -3.66
N ARG A 211 5.47 -11.62 -3.19
CA ARG A 211 4.73 -12.73 -2.63
C ARG A 211 3.28 -12.69 -3.10
N THR A 212 2.79 -13.80 -3.64
CA THR A 212 1.41 -13.91 -4.13
C THR A 212 0.48 -14.43 -3.04
N TYR A 213 -0.73 -13.87 -2.98
CA TYR A 213 -1.83 -14.36 -2.15
C TYR A 213 -3.08 -14.62 -3.04
N PRO A 214 -3.78 -15.77 -2.89
CA PRO A 214 -3.35 -16.94 -2.15
C PRO A 214 -2.07 -17.53 -2.76
N LEU A 215 -1.29 -18.24 -1.94
CA LEU A 215 -0.16 -19.02 -2.47
C LEU A 215 -0.67 -20.02 -3.49
N ALA A 216 0.00 -20.13 -4.62
CA ALA A 216 -0.27 -21.20 -5.58
C ALA A 216 -0.10 -22.56 -4.87
N ALA A 217 -1.09 -23.44 -5.04
CA ALA A 217 -1.04 -24.79 -4.51
C ALA A 217 0.06 -25.62 -5.18
#